data_e53aa6b1daa1068a943627989afdd8ab
#
_entry.id   e53aa6b1daa1068a943627989afdd8ab
#
_cell.length_a   1.000
_cell.length_b   1.000
_cell.length_c   1.000
_cell.angle_alpha   90.00
_cell.angle_beta   90.00
_cell.angle_gamma   90.00
#
_symmetry.space_group_name_H-M   'P 1'
#
loop_
_entity.id
_entity.type
_entity.pdbx_description
1 polymer ?
#
loop_
_entity_poly.entity_id
_entity_poly.type
_entity_poly.pdbx_seq_one_letter_code
_entity_poly.pdbx_strand_id
1 'polypeptide(L)' 'MFLRHKLRRKDGKEHRYWSIVENRRVCGGRTVQRHVLYLGEINDSQRAAWCQTIEGL' A
#
# COMPACT_ATOMS: atom_id res chain seq x y z
N MET A 1 8.53 3.17 3.81
CA MET A 1 7.43 2.82 2.88
C MET A 1 6.97 1.40 3.13
N PHE A 2 5.70 1.16 2.96
CA PHE A 2 5.14 -0.18 3.10
C PHE A 2 3.91 -0.33 2.20
N LEU A 3 3.51 -1.58 1.96
CA LEU A 3 2.31 -1.88 1.19
C LEU A 3 1.10 -1.90 2.12
N ARG A 4 0.05 -1.26 1.68
CA ARG A 4 -1.25 -1.26 2.37
C ARG A 4 -2.32 -1.72 1.40
N HIS A 5 -3.29 -2.48 1.90
CA HIS A 5 -4.41 -2.91 1.09
C HIS A 5 -5.73 -2.44 1.69
N LYS A 6 -6.70 -2.23 0.82
CA LYS A 6 -8.09 -2.01 1.18
C LYS A 6 -8.95 -3.10 0.55
N LEU A 7 -9.85 -3.66 1.35
CA LEU A 7 -10.83 -4.60 0.86
C LEU A 7 -12.09 -3.84 0.44
N ARG A 8 -12.55 -4.13 -0.76
CA ARG A 8 -13.84 -3.64 -1.25
C ARG A 8 -14.68 -4.81 -1.71
N ARG A 9 -15.95 -4.82 -1.32
CA ARG A 9 -16.94 -5.74 -1.84
C ARG A 9 -17.67 -5.10 -3.02
N LYS A 10 -17.61 -5.77 -4.15
CA LYS A 10 -18.34 -5.38 -5.33
C LYS A 10 -18.95 -6.63 -5.96
N ASP A 11 -20.28 -6.62 -6.17
CA ASP A 11 -21.03 -7.73 -6.76
C ASP A 11 -20.81 -9.07 -6.05
N GLY A 12 -20.73 -9.04 -4.70
CA GLY A 12 -20.52 -10.23 -3.89
C GLY A 12 -19.11 -10.78 -3.88
N LYS A 13 -18.16 -10.12 -4.54
CA LYS A 13 -16.75 -10.51 -4.58
C LYS A 13 -15.88 -9.52 -3.79
N GLU A 14 -14.91 -10.05 -3.08
CA GLU A 14 -13.92 -9.21 -2.38
C GLU A 14 -12.76 -8.90 -3.31
N HIS A 15 -12.44 -7.61 -3.42
CA HIS A 15 -11.31 -7.12 -4.20
C HIS A 15 -10.32 -6.43 -3.26
N ARG A 16 -9.05 -6.75 -3.40
CA ARG A 16 -7.96 -6.09 -2.67
C ARG A 16 -7.29 -5.09 -3.57
N TYR A 17 -7.24 -3.85 -3.09
CA TYR A 17 -6.54 -2.77 -3.79
C TYR A 17 -5.31 -2.39 -2.98
N TRP A 18 -4.16 -2.50 -3.59
CA TRP A 18 -2.88 -2.26 -2.96
C TRP A 18 -2.36 -0.87 -3.28
N SER A 19 -1.68 -0.28 -2.32
CA SER A 19 -1.01 1.00 -2.51
C SER A 19 0.26 1.05 -1.68
N ILE A 20 1.21 1.84 -2.13
CA ILE A 20 2.44 2.12 -1.40
C ILE A 20 2.21 3.39 -0.59
N VAL A 21 2.46 3.30 0.71
CA VAL A 21 2.31 4.44 1.62
C VAL A 21 3.58 4.64 2.42
N GLU A 22 3.81 5.86 2.86
CA GLU A 22 4.89 6.20 3.77
C GLU A 22 4.36 6.90 5.00
N ASN A 23 5.03 6.68 6.13
CA ASN A 23 4.77 7.44 7.35
C ASN A 23 5.69 8.64 7.40
N ARG A 24 5.11 9.82 7.55
CA ARG A 24 5.86 11.07 7.65
C ARG A 24 5.61 11.73 8.99
N ARG A 25 6.69 12.12 9.68
CA ARG A 25 6.58 12.96 10.86
C ARG A 25 6.43 14.42 10.44
N VAL A 26 5.36 15.04 10.93
CA VAL A 26 5.16 16.47 10.76
C VAL A 26 5.44 17.21 12.06
N CYS A 27 5.63 18.53 11.99
CA CYS A 27 5.82 19.36 13.17
C CYS A 27 4.68 19.16 14.18
N GLY A 28 5.03 18.98 15.46
CA GLY A 28 4.07 18.71 16.51
C GLY A 28 3.96 17.26 16.94
N GLY A 29 4.83 16.38 16.42
CA GLY A 29 4.90 14.96 16.83
C GLY A 29 3.83 14.08 16.23
N ARG A 30 3.09 14.55 15.25
CA ARG A 30 2.08 13.77 14.53
C ARG A 30 2.73 12.95 13.42
N THR A 31 2.24 11.72 13.24
CA THR A 31 2.61 10.91 12.10
C THR A 31 1.45 10.87 11.11
N VAL A 32 1.71 11.24 9.86
CA VAL A 32 0.72 11.17 8.79
C VAL A 32 1.15 10.13 7.78
N GLN A 33 0.17 9.37 7.28
CA GLN A 33 0.38 8.47 6.16
C GLN A 33 0.17 9.22 4.86
N ARG A 34 1.12 9.04 3.95
CA ARG A 34 1.06 9.64 2.62
C ARG A 34 1.02 8.54 1.57
N HIS A 35 0.08 8.63 0.65
CA HIS A 35 0.04 7.75 -0.50
C HIS A 35 1.12 8.12 -1.49
N VAL A 36 2.00 7.17 -1.79
CA VAL A 36 3.09 7.36 -2.75
C VAL A 36 2.66 6.90 -4.13
N LEU A 37 2.08 5.70 -4.20
CA LEU A 37 1.69 5.09 -5.47
C LEU A 37 0.49 4.17 -5.25
N TYR A 38 -0.46 4.22 -6.18
CA TYR A 38 -1.60 3.32 -6.21
C TYR A 38 -1.32 2.19 -7.20
N LEU A 39 -1.37 0.95 -6.72
CA LEU A 39 -1.06 -0.23 -7.52
C LEU A 39 -2.31 -0.94 -8.04
N GLY A 40 -3.46 -0.76 -7.38
CA GLY A 40 -4.68 -1.46 -7.72
C GLY A 40 -4.64 -2.92 -7.31
N GLU A 41 -5.32 -3.78 -8.07
CA GLU A 41 -5.30 -5.21 -7.84
C GLU A 41 -4.01 -5.81 -8.38
N ILE A 42 -3.24 -6.44 -7.49
CA ILE A 42 -2.01 -7.15 -7.85
C ILE A 42 -2.07 -8.57 -7.31
N ASN A 43 -1.43 -9.50 -8.01
CA ASN A 43 -1.35 -10.88 -7.56
C ASN A 43 -0.22 -11.06 -6.52
N ASP A 44 -0.12 -12.25 -5.95
CA ASP A 44 0.88 -12.52 -4.91
C ASP A 44 2.32 -12.37 -5.41
N SER A 45 2.58 -12.74 -6.67
CA SER A 45 3.90 -12.57 -7.27
C SER A 45 4.28 -11.11 -7.41
N GLN A 46 3.34 -10.28 -7.87
CA GLN A 46 3.55 -8.84 -7.98
C GLN A 46 3.74 -8.20 -6.61
N ARG A 47 2.95 -8.63 -5.63
CA ARG A 47 3.09 -8.15 -4.26
C ARG A 47 4.47 -8.44 -3.70
N ALA A 48 4.97 -9.66 -3.90
CA ALA A 48 6.30 -10.05 -3.45
C ALA A 48 7.39 -9.20 -4.10
N ALA A 49 7.27 -8.94 -5.41
CA ALA A 49 8.20 -8.10 -6.15
C ALA A 49 8.20 -6.67 -5.60
N TRP A 50 7.04 -6.10 -5.31
CA TRP A 50 6.93 -4.77 -4.73
C TRP A 50 7.52 -4.71 -3.31
N CYS A 51 7.29 -5.75 -2.50
CA CYS A 51 7.89 -5.82 -1.16
C CYS A 51 9.42 -5.81 -1.23
N GLN A 52 10.00 -6.59 -2.14
CA GLN A 52 11.45 -6.60 -2.35
C GLN A 52 11.98 -5.25 -2.80
N THR A 53 11.27 -4.59 -3.70
CA THR A 53 11.64 -3.24 -4.17
C THR A 53 11.64 -2.24 -3.02
N ILE A 54 10.63 -2.28 -2.17
CA ILE A 54 10.52 -1.38 -1.02
C ILE A 54 11.63 -1.66 0.00
N GLU A 55 11.93 -2.92 0.27
CA GLU A 55 12.99 -3.31 1.19
C GLU A 55 14.38 -2.91 0.66
N GLY A 56 14.54 -2.87 -0.65
CA GLY A 56 15.79 -2.46 -1.30
C GLY A 56 16.02 -0.95 -1.35
N LEU A 57 15.02 -0.19 -0.96
CA LEU A 57 15.15 1.27 -0.87
C LEU A 57 15.81 1.63 0.49
#